data_9df4c867967f274eff3ff84fa42ed44c
#
_entry.id   9df4c867967f274eff3ff84fa42ed44c
#
_cell.length_a   1.000
_cell.length_b   1.000
_cell.length_c   1.000
_cell.angle_alpha   90.00
_cell.angle_beta   90.00
_cell.angle_gamma   90.00
#
_symmetry.space_group_name_H-M   'P 1'
#
loop_
_entity.id
_entity.type
_entity.pdbx_description
1 polymer ?
#
loop_
_entity_poly.entity_id
_entity_poly.type
_entity_poly.pdbx_seq_one_letter_code
_entity_poly.pdbx_strand_id
1 'polypeptide(L)'
;CDVWDYHSSPNANARLGEFVDRLNDVVEEARRRGVTIIHAPSNCMPAYKDHPARAKAIEAPKAVNLPEEIRQWCYSIPAEEKLKYPLDQSDGGSDDDPQRQAEWSQKMAELGRNPGQPWQRQSDKIEIDDERDFISDQGDEVWNILESRGIKNVILTGVHANMCVLGRPFGLRRLSQNGKNVVLLRDLTDTMYNPKMWPHVSHFTGNDLIVAHIERLVCPTISSEQLIGGQAFRFAADKRPHVVMVVAEKLYDTARTLPEIAVQPLGKDFRVTVLHADEKQSEGIPGLEFLEEADVLLLSARRRSLPTDQMQRIRRFIAAGKPVVALRTSSHGFALRQGAPPEGHAAWPEFDAEVIGGNYHGHYTDGGRSSVQVVESSKTSKLLNGFEPLPYSPGGDLYKTAPLAEGAELLLQGHLQDSKPEPVAWTFSRADGGKTFYTSLGHPKDFKQPGFVRLLANALHWAIEKK
;
A
#
# COMPACT_ATOMS: atom_id res chain seq x y z
N CYS A 1 -1.44 18.94 11.41
CA CYS A 1 -2.88 19.16 11.18
C CYS A 1 -3.71 18.29 12.13
N ASP A 2 -4.57 18.91 12.94
CA ASP A 2 -5.63 18.28 13.75
C ASP A 2 -5.19 17.14 14.68
N VAL A 3 -3.97 17.24 15.24
CA VAL A 3 -3.48 16.33 16.28
C VAL A 3 -4.08 16.73 17.63
N TRP A 4 -5.39 16.46 17.78
CA TRP A 4 -6.19 16.90 18.92
C TRP A 4 -5.95 16.11 20.20
N ASP A 5 -6.27 16.72 21.32
CA ASP A 5 -6.25 16.10 22.66
C ASP A 5 -7.28 14.95 22.81
N TYR A 6 -8.44 15.06 22.15
CA TYR A 6 -9.45 14.01 22.06
C TYR A 6 -10.13 14.01 20.68
N HIS A 7 -10.60 12.85 20.26
CA HIS A 7 -11.42 12.67 19.06
C HIS A 7 -12.79 12.10 19.42
N SER A 8 -13.82 12.35 18.61
CA SER A 8 -15.18 11.79 18.81
C SER A 8 -15.23 10.26 18.66
N SER A 9 -14.34 9.68 17.83
CA SER A 9 -14.15 8.25 17.66
C SER A 9 -13.08 7.74 18.64
N PRO A 10 -13.39 6.79 19.53
CA PRO A 10 -12.41 6.18 20.43
C PRO A 10 -11.31 5.39 19.69
N ASN A 11 -11.63 4.77 18.53
CA ASN A 11 -10.63 4.07 17.74
C ASN A 11 -9.64 5.05 17.08
N ALA A 12 -10.14 6.12 16.49
CA ALA A 12 -9.29 7.17 15.92
C ALA A 12 -8.42 7.82 17.00
N ASN A 13 -8.98 8.08 18.18
CA ASN A 13 -8.22 8.62 19.31
C ASN A 13 -7.12 7.65 19.77
N ALA A 14 -7.39 6.34 19.82
CA ALA A 14 -6.41 5.32 20.19
C ALA A 14 -5.28 5.23 19.15
N ARG A 15 -5.61 5.22 17.86
CA ARG A 15 -4.61 5.18 16.78
C ARG A 15 -3.73 6.43 16.74
N LEU A 16 -4.30 7.62 16.96
CA LEU A 16 -3.49 8.83 17.14
C LEU A 16 -2.51 8.68 18.30
N GLY A 17 -2.96 8.10 19.42
CA GLY A 17 -2.13 7.84 20.59
C GLY A 17 -0.95 6.89 20.33
N GLU A 18 -1.02 6.02 19.30
CA GLU A 18 0.07 5.12 18.96
C GLU A 18 1.24 5.82 18.25
N PHE A 19 1.00 6.84 17.44
CA PHE A 19 2.04 7.48 16.67
C PHE A 19 2.43 8.90 17.13
N VAL A 20 1.66 9.50 18.03
CA VAL A 20 1.86 10.90 18.42
C VAL A 20 3.23 11.16 19.05
N ASP A 21 3.79 10.23 19.82
CA ASP A 21 5.12 10.36 20.41
C ASP A 21 6.20 10.40 19.32
N ARG A 22 6.12 9.50 18.33
CA ARG A 22 7.02 9.52 17.17
C ARG A 22 6.83 10.76 16.30
N LEU A 23 5.61 11.29 16.22
CA LEU A 23 5.34 12.54 15.53
C LEU A 23 6.03 13.71 16.26
N ASN A 24 6.04 13.71 17.59
CA ASN A 24 6.77 14.71 18.36
C ASN A 24 8.28 14.62 18.10
N ASP A 25 8.85 13.42 18.06
CA ASP A 25 10.27 13.23 17.69
C ASP A 25 10.60 13.86 16.31
N VAL A 26 9.70 13.69 15.34
CA VAL A 26 9.85 14.31 14.00
C VAL A 26 9.77 15.83 14.10
N VAL A 27 8.84 16.37 14.87
CA VAL A 27 8.69 17.82 15.06
C VAL A 27 9.92 18.42 15.73
N GLU A 28 10.44 17.79 16.77
CA GLU A 28 11.66 18.23 17.47
C GLU A 28 12.88 18.20 16.54
N GLU A 29 13.07 17.12 15.79
CA GLU A 29 14.19 17.01 14.83
C GLU A 29 14.06 18.02 13.69
N ALA A 30 12.86 18.23 13.16
CA ALA A 30 12.60 19.25 12.15
C ALA A 30 12.93 20.65 12.68
N ARG A 31 12.49 20.97 13.91
CA ARG A 31 12.80 22.22 14.60
C ARG A 31 14.30 22.41 14.82
N ARG A 32 15.02 21.34 15.19
CA ARG A 32 16.48 21.33 15.36
C ARG A 32 17.22 21.65 14.05
N ARG A 33 16.65 21.21 12.92
CA ARG A 33 17.17 21.50 11.57
C ARG A 33 16.75 22.87 11.04
N GLY A 34 16.06 23.69 11.82
CA GLY A 34 15.64 25.04 11.44
C GLY A 34 14.37 25.06 10.57
N VAL A 35 13.60 23.97 10.53
CA VAL A 35 12.30 23.92 9.86
C VAL A 35 11.28 24.71 10.67
N THR A 36 10.47 25.53 10.00
CA THR A 36 9.35 26.24 10.63
C THR A 36 8.24 25.26 10.95
N ILE A 37 7.78 25.23 12.21
CA ILE A 37 6.67 24.40 12.65
C ILE A 37 5.40 25.25 12.75
N ILE A 38 4.30 24.74 12.17
CA ILE A 38 2.98 25.34 12.27
C ILE A 38 2.04 24.28 12.84
N HIS A 39 1.57 24.52 14.06
CA HIS A 39 0.55 23.70 14.72
C HIS A 39 -0.83 24.15 14.29
N ALA A 40 -1.62 23.24 13.73
CA ALA A 40 -2.94 23.57 13.18
C ALA A 40 -4.06 22.68 13.80
N PRO A 41 -4.32 22.81 15.12
CA PRO A 41 -5.46 22.11 15.75
C PRO A 41 -6.74 22.89 15.46
N SER A 42 -7.44 22.54 14.39
CA SER A 42 -8.62 23.25 13.94
C SER A 42 -9.73 23.29 14.99
N ASN A 43 -10.40 24.43 15.05
CA ASN A 43 -11.47 24.76 16.01
C ASN A 43 -10.98 24.83 17.47
N CYS A 44 -9.68 24.92 17.70
CA CYS A 44 -9.08 25.02 19.04
C CYS A 44 -8.44 26.40 19.34
N MET A 45 -8.55 27.37 18.45
CA MET A 45 -7.92 28.69 18.60
C MET A 45 -8.26 29.42 19.89
N PRO A 46 -9.46 29.29 20.47
CA PRO A 46 -9.77 29.91 21.78
C PRO A 46 -8.83 29.48 22.92
N ALA A 47 -8.31 28.24 22.88
CA ALA A 47 -7.36 27.74 23.88
C ALA A 47 -5.97 28.41 23.77
N TYR A 48 -5.68 29.03 22.65
CA TYR A 48 -4.38 29.63 22.33
C TYR A 48 -4.41 31.15 22.20
N LYS A 49 -5.54 31.82 22.57
CA LYS A 49 -5.70 33.27 22.38
C LYS A 49 -4.55 34.12 22.93
N ASP A 50 -3.99 33.70 24.06
CA ASP A 50 -2.91 34.40 24.75
C ASP A 50 -1.52 33.73 24.55
N HIS A 51 -1.42 32.72 23.65
CA HIS A 51 -0.19 31.98 23.42
C HIS A 51 0.74 32.73 22.47
N PRO A 52 2.07 32.83 22.77
CA PRO A 52 3.01 33.60 21.94
C PRO A 52 3.06 33.09 20.47
N ALA A 53 3.06 31.77 20.26
CA ALA A 53 3.04 31.18 18.92
C ALA A 53 1.76 31.52 18.13
N ARG A 54 0.62 31.74 18.81
CA ARG A 54 -0.62 32.21 18.18
C ARG A 54 -0.54 33.68 17.81
N ALA A 55 -0.02 34.51 18.69
CA ALA A 55 0.18 35.93 18.43
C ALA A 55 1.07 36.13 17.18
N LYS A 56 2.21 35.43 17.09
CA LYS A 56 3.10 35.46 15.91
C LYS A 56 2.39 35.05 14.63
N ALA A 57 1.49 34.07 14.67
CA ALA A 57 0.75 33.64 13.50
C ALA A 57 -0.19 34.74 12.98
N ILE A 58 -0.88 35.43 13.88
CA ILE A 58 -1.77 36.57 13.56
C ILE A 58 -0.98 37.75 12.99
N GLU A 59 0.20 38.04 13.56
CA GLU A 59 1.07 39.16 13.20
C GLU A 59 1.92 38.89 11.95
N ALA A 60 1.88 37.69 11.39
CA ALA A 60 2.65 37.37 10.19
C ALA A 60 2.35 38.38 9.05
N PRO A 61 3.37 38.89 8.36
CA PRO A 61 3.19 39.86 7.27
C PRO A 61 2.23 39.31 6.20
N LYS A 62 1.24 40.10 5.83
CA LYS A 62 0.24 39.70 4.84
C LYS A 62 0.86 39.51 3.46
N ALA A 63 0.64 38.34 2.87
CA ALA A 63 1.09 38.02 1.53
C ALA A 63 0.33 38.86 0.47
N VAL A 64 1.07 39.35 -0.53
CA VAL A 64 0.48 40.10 -1.65
C VAL A 64 -0.21 39.18 -2.67
N ASN A 65 0.13 37.90 -2.65
CA ASN A 65 -0.33 36.83 -3.56
C ASN A 65 -1.26 35.86 -2.84
N LEU A 66 -2.11 36.33 -1.96
CA LEU A 66 -3.04 35.48 -1.22
C LEU A 66 -4.01 34.78 -2.21
N PRO A 67 -4.06 33.43 -2.27
CA PRO A 67 -4.98 32.74 -3.17
C PRO A 67 -6.44 33.02 -2.77
N GLU A 68 -7.31 33.17 -3.77
CA GLU A 68 -8.70 33.57 -3.58
C GLU A 68 -9.46 32.61 -2.66
N GLU A 69 -9.23 31.29 -2.80
CA GLU A 69 -9.94 30.26 -2.05
C GLU A 69 -9.18 29.74 -0.81
N ILE A 70 -8.10 30.42 -0.39
CA ILE A 70 -7.21 29.91 0.67
C ILE A 70 -7.90 29.79 2.05
N ARG A 71 -9.08 30.37 2.20
CA ARG A 71 -9.90 30.27 3.43
C ARG A 71 -10.94 29.17 3.37
N GLN A 72 -11.08 28.47 2.23
CA GLN A 72 -12.15 27.53 2.01
C GLN A 72 -11.65 26.09 2.06
N TRP A 73 -12.49 25.20 2.55
CA TRP A 73 -12.26 23.77 2.45
C TRP A 73 -12.16 23.34 0.99
N CYS A 74 -11.20 22.44 0.67
CA CYS A 74 -10.98 21.91 -0.67
C CYS A 74 -11.45 20.46 -0.75
N TYR A 75 -12.61 20.24 -1.38
CA TYR A 75 -13.22 18.91 -1.49
C TYR A 75 -12.55 18.02 -2.53
N SER A 76 -12.05 18.60 -3.63
CA SER A 76 -11.37 17.90 -4.72
C SER A 76 -10.47 18.86 -5.50
N ILE A 77 -9.58 18.30 -6.31
CA ILE A 77 -8.80 19.02 -7.31
C ILE A 77 -9.04 18.39 -8.69
N PRO A 78 -8.79 19.08 -9.82
CA PRO A 78 -9.09 18.57 -11.15
C PRO A 78 -8.45 17.22 -11.49
N ALA A 79 -7.31 16.89 -10.87
CA ALA A 79 -6.66 15.59 -11.05
C ALA A 79 -7.47 14.42 -10.45
N GLU A 80 -8.27 14.68 -9.41
CA GLU A 80 -9.09 13.68 -8.72
C GLU A 80 -10.44 13.46 -9.40
N GLU A 81 -10.98 14.45 -10.11
CA GLU A 81 -12.35 14.43 -10.65
C GLU A 81 -12.62 13.31 -11.67
N LYS A 82 -11.57 12.82 -12.33
CA LYS A 82 -11.67 11.78 -13.36
C LYS A 82 -11.65 10.36 -12.78
N LEU A 83 -11.44 10.22 -11.50
CA LEU A 83 -11.26 8.92 -10.86
C LEU A 83 -12.28 8.73 -9.75
N LYS A 84 -12.64 7.47 -9.51
CA LYS A 84 -13.45 7.12 -8.36
C LYS A 84 -12.62 7.26 -7.08
N TYR A 85 -13.15 7.97 -6.09
CA TYR A 85 -12.54 8.05 -4.77
C TYR A 85 -12.41 6.65 -4.15
N PRO A 86 -11.30 6.29 -3.50
CA PRO A 86 -11.00 4.90 -3.14
C PRO A 86 -11.82 4.35 -1.97
N LEU A 87 -12.50 5.17 -1.21
CA LEU A 87 -13.30 4.77 -0.05
C LEU A 87 -14.70 5.36 -0.12
N ASP A 88 -15.68 4.63 0.39
CA ASP A 88 -16.99 5.17 0.74
C ASP A 88 -16.94 5.73 2.17
N GLN A 89 -17.21 7.03 2.30
CA GLN A 89 -17.22 7.78 3.56
C GLN A 89 -18.61 8.28 3.92
N SER A 90 -19.64 7.78 3.29
CA SER A 90 -21.02 8.28 3.46
C SER A 90 -21.55 8.08 4.88
N ASP A 91 -20.97 7.19 5.67
CA ASP A 91 -21.26 6.94 7.08
C ASP A 91 -20.41 7.75 8.08
N GLY A 92 -19.54 8.66 7.57
CA GLY A 92 -18.61 9.43 8.39
C GLY A 92 -17.30 8.70 8.73
N GLY A 93 -17.15 7.43 8.34
CA GLY A 93 -15.92 6.65 8.41
C GLY A 93 -15.54 6.13 9.80
N SER A 94 -16.41 6.21 10.81
CA SER A 94 -16.12 5.62 12.12
C SER A 94 -16.17 4.09 12.06
N ASP A 95 -15.12 3.46 12.55
CA ASP A 95 -14.99 2.00 12.68
C ASP A 95 -15.24 1.50 14.11
N ASP A 96 -15.84 2.33 14.93
CA ASP A 96 -16.09 2.03 16.33
C ASP A 96 -17.20 0.99 16.54
N ASP A 97 -17.02 0.18 17.56
CA ASP A 97 -18.09 -0.63 18.10
C ASP A 97 -19.14 0.29 18.78
N PRO A 98 -20.45 0.08 18.56
CA PRO A 98 -21.50 0.95 19.11
C PRO A 98 -21.47 1.07 20.64
N GLN A 99 -21.17 -0.01 21.37
CA GLN A 99 -21.08 0.01 22.83
C GLN A 99 -19.89 0.87 23.28
N ARG A 100 -18.71 0.62 22.70
CA ARG A 100 -17.50 1.40 22.97
C ARG A 100 -17.68 2.88 22.65
N GLN A 101 -18.39 3.19 21.56
CA GLN A 101 -18.73 4.57 21.19
C GLN A 101 -19.64 5.23 22.23
N ALA A 102 -20.62 4.51 22.76
CA ALA A 102 -21.52 5.04 23.79
C ALA A 102 -20.75 5.30 25.11
N GLU A 103 -19.92 4.36 25.56
CA GLU A 103 -19.08 4.52 26.74
C GLU A 103 -18.10 5.70 26.60
N TRP A 104 -17.52 5.87 25.40
CA TRP A 104 -16.66 7.01 25.10
C TRP A 104 -17.41 8.35 25.12
N SER A 105 -18.59 8.39 24.54
CA SER A 105 -19.45 9.59 24.55
C SER A 105 -19.82 10.00 25.97
N GLN A 106 -20.15 9.04 26.82
CA GLN A 106 -20.41 9.27 28.24
C GLN A 106 -19.17 9.85 28.94
N LYS A 107 -18.01 9.25 28.73
CA LYS A 107 -16.73 9.73 29.28
C LYS A 107 -16.44 11.17 28.87
N MET A 108 -16.66 11.52 27.60
CA MET A 108 -16.47 12.90 27.13
C MET A 108 -17.43 13.87 27.81
N ALA A 109 -18.68 13.48 27.97
CA ALA A 109 -19.69 14.30 28.70
C ALA A 109 -19.30 14.48 30.17
N GLU A 110 -18.84 13.45 30.88
CA GLU A 110 -18.35 13.52 32.26
C GLU A 110 -17.13 14.45 32.39
N LEU A 111 -16.27 14.57 31.35
CA LEU A 111 -15.19 15.54 31.28
C LEU A 111 -15.63 16.96 30.90
N GLY A 112 -16.96 17.21 30.78
CA GLY A 112 -17.50 18.50 30.38
C GLY A 112 -17.25 18.84 28.91
N ARG A 113 -17.04 17.83 28.06
CA ARG A 113 -16.79 18.00 26.62
C ARG A 113 -18.00 17.60 25.79
N ASN A 114 -18.18 18.23 24.63
CA ASN A 114 -19.18 17.80 23.65
C ASN A 114 -18.73 16.47 23.03
N PRO A 115 -19.44 15.34 23.16
CA PRO A 115 -19.04 14.07 22.59
C PRO A 115 -18.83 14.08 21.07
N GLY A 116 -19.59 14.93 20.34
CA GLY A 116 -19.45 15.06 18.88
C GLY A 116 -18.25 15.91 18.45
N GLN A 117 -17.74 16.77 19.33
CA GLN A 117 -16.55 17.62 19.12
C GLN A 117 -15.78 17.78 20.42
N PRO A 118 -15.14 16.70 20.92
CA PRO A 118 -14.53 16.73 22.25
C PRO A 118 -13.18 17.47 22.30
N TRP A 119 -12.57 17.75 21.17
CA TRP A 119 -11.28 18.45 21.09
C TRP A 119 -11.41 19.90 21.55
N GLN A 120 -10.45 20.34 22.34
CA GLN A 120 -10.34 21.71 22.84
C GLN A 120 -8.96 22.31 22.55
N ARG A 121 -7.94 21.47 22.32
CA ARG A 121 -6.56 21.86 22.02
C ARG A 121 -5.84 20.75 21.28
N GLN A 122 -4.61 21.03 20.86
CA GLN A 122 -3.67 20.00 20.39
C GLN A 122 -3.33 19.02 21.53
N SER A 123 -2.98 17.81 21.19
CA SER A 123 -2.41 16.84 22.13
C SER A 123 -1.21 17.45 22.84
N ASP A 124 -1.14 17.31 24.16
CA ASP A 124 -0.03 17.76 25.01
C ASP A 124 1.25 16.98 24.80
N LYS A 125 1.17 15.86 24.07
CA LYS A 125 2.33 15.09 23.62
C LYS A 125 3.11 15.73 22.46
N ILE A 126 2.55 16.72 21.78
CA ILE A 126 3.26 17.51 20.76
C ILE A 126 3.73 18.80 21.40
N GLU A 127 5.03 18.92 21.55
CA GLU A 127 5.66 20.12 22.10
C GLU A 127 5.48 21.33 21.18
N ILE A 128 5.15 22.48 21.76
CA ILE A 128 5.03 23.76 21.08
C ILE A 128 6.14 24.67 21.62
N ASP A 129 7.00 25.16 20.76
CA ASP A 129 8.04 26.13 21.13
C ASP A 129 7.49 27.56 21.00
N ASP A 130 7.37 28.23 22.14
CA ASP A 130 6.79 29.58 22.23
C ASP A 130 7.50 30.60 21.35
N GLU A 131 8.79 30.44 21.13
CA GLU A 131 9.62 31.41 20.40
C GLU A 131 9.69 31.11 18.91
N ARG A 132 9.71 29.85 18.53
CA ARG A 132 9.99 29.41 17.15
C ARG A 132 8.76 29.00 16.35
N ASP A 133 7.77 28.39 17.02
CA ASP A 133 6.62 27.78 16.34
C ASP A 133 5.48 28.79 16.11
N PHE A 134 4.53 28.37 15.29
CA PHE A 134 3.29 29.10 15.00
C PHE A 134 2.09 28.21 15.30
N ILE A 135 0.95 28.85 15.70
CA ILE A 135 -0.33 28.16 15.87
C ILE A 135 -1.38 28.86 15.02
N SER A 136 -1.94 28.17 14.05
CA SER A 136 -3.07 28.67 13.25
C SER A 136 -3.84 27.56 12.57
N ASP A 137 -5.16 27.68 12.55
CA ASP A 137 -6.08 26.84 11.74
C ASP A 137 -6.67 27.63 10.55
N GLN A 138 -6.15 28.82 10.26
CA GLN A 138 -6.62 29.71 9.21
C GLN A 138 -5.69 29.62 7.99
N GLY A 139 -6.27 29.33 6.81
CA GLY A 139 -5.48 29.16 5.59
C GLY A 139 -4.71 30.40 5.16
N ASP A 140 -5.29 31.60 5.33
CA ASP A 140 -4.63 32.85 4.99
C ASP A 140 -3.46 33.17 5.96
N GLU A 141 -3.60 32.89 7.25
CA GLU A 141 -2.51 33.05 8.20
C GLU A 141 -1.35 32.08 7.89
N VAL A 142 -1.68 30.79 7.65
CA VAL A 142 -0.67 29.81 7.24
C VAL A 142 0.02 30.24 5.95
N TRP A 143 -0.72 30.71 4.95
CA TRP A 143 -0.15 31.23 3.71
C TRP A 143 0.77 32.43 3.95
N ASN A 144 0.35 33.37 4.79
CA ASN A 144 1.14 34.52 5.17
C ASN A 144 2.49 34.12 5.81
N ILE A 145 2.47 33.15 6.72
CA ILE A 145 3.68 32.60 7.35
C ILE A 145 4.59 31.99 6.28
N LEU A 146 4.06 31.18 5.37
CA LEU A 146 4.84 30.53 4.32
C LEU A 146 5.50 31.56 3.38
N GLU A 147 4.73 32.56 2.93
CA GLU A 147 5.23 33.58 1.99
C GLU A 147 6.23 34.53 2.67
N SER A 148 5.94 35.02 3.88
CA SER A 148 6.85 35.95 4.59
C SER A 148 8.21 35.33 4.91
N ARG A 149 8.28 34.00 4.99
CA ARG A 149 9.50 33.23 5.24
C ARG A 149 10.12 32.62 3.99
N GLY A 150 9.53 32.83 2.80
CA GLY A 150 9.99 32.27 1.54
C GLY A 150 9.89 30.74 1.48
N ILE A 151 8.98 30.13 2.26
CA ILE A 151 8.81 28.68 2.35
C ILE A 151 8.07 28.18 1.09
N LYS A 152 8.73 27.29 0.36
CA LYS A 152 8.18 26.63 -0.85
C LYS A 152 7.87 25.15 -0.59
N ASN A 153 8.56 24.49 0.33
CA ASN A 153 8.45 23.07 0.62
C ASN A 153 7.70 22.89 1.93
N VAL A 154 6.67 22.06 1.93
CA VAL A 154 5.80 21.82 3.10
C VAL A 154 5.64 20.32 3.31
N ILE A 155 5.92 19.86 4.51
CA ILE A 155 5.58 18.51 4.97
C ILE A 155 4.28 18.63 5.77
N LEU A 156 3.26 17.90 5.40
CA LEU A 156 1.99 17.84 6.14
C LEU A 156 1.83 16.48 6.80
N THR A 157 1.37 16.49 8.05
CA THR A 157 1.12 15.30 8.87
C THR A 157 -0.06 15.53 9.80
N GLY A 158 -0.52 14.49 10.47
CA GLY A 158 -1.65 14.53 11.40
C GLY A 158 -2.89 13.82 10.87
N VAL A 159 -4.09 14.20 11.30
CA VAL A 159 -5.31 13.44 11.02
C VAL A 159 -6.47 14.31 10.52
N HIS A 160 -7.41 13.72 9.75
CA HIS A 160 -7.29 12.42 9.11
C HIS A 160 -6.90 12.64 7.64
N ALA A 161 -6.12 11.71 7.08
CA ALA A 161 -5.58 11.83 5.73
C ALA A 161 -6.65 12.13 4.67
N ASN A 162 -7.77 11.42 4.73
CA ASN A 162 -8.90 11.54 3.79
C ASN A 162 -9.86 12.70 4.08
N MET A 163 -9.63 13.45 5.14
CA MET A 163 -10.46 14.59 5.55
C MET A 163 -9.64 15.86 5.71
N CYS A 164 -9.22 16.17 6.93
CA CYS A 164 -8.56 17.43 7.28
C CYS A 164 -7.23 17.62 6.58
N VAL A 165 -6.40 16.59 6.54
CA VAL A 165 -5.07 16.65 5.90
C VAL A 165 -5.18 16.96 4.40
N LEU A 166 -6.15 16.36 3.70
CA LEU A 166 -6.43 16.68 2.30
C LEU A 166 -7.16 18.02 2.12
N GLY A 167 -8.17 18.27 2.94
CA GLY A 167 -9.23 19.25 2.62
C GLY A 167 -9.15 20.60 3.32
N ARG A 168 -8.42 20.73 4.44
CA ARG A 168 -8.33 22.02 5.16
C ARG A 168 -7.79 23.14 4.25
N PRO A 169 -8.08 24.42 4.57
CA PRO A 169 -7.54 25.57 3.82
C PRO A 169 -6.01 25.58 3.67
N PHE A 170 -5.31 24.93 4.59
CA PHE A 170 -3.86 24.69 4.58
C PHE A 170 -3.51 23.23 4.28
N GLY A 171 -4.47 22.42 3.80
CA GLY A 171 -4.32 21.02 3.47
C GLY A 171 -3.56 20.77 2.18
N LEU A 172 -3.24 19.50 1.90
CA LEU A 172 -2.44 19.08 0.75
C LEU A 172 -2.98 19.60 -0.58
N ARG A 173 -4.30 19.50 -0.81
CA ARG A 173 -4.95 19.95 -2.05
C ARG A 173 -4.72 21.44 -2.28
N ARG A 174 -5.01 22.25 -1.27
CA ARG A 174 -4.97 23.71 -1.41
C ARG A 174 -3.54 24.22 -1.59
N LEU A 175 -2.59 23.70 -0.82
CA LEU A 175 -1.19 24.10 -0.94
C LEU A 175 -0.58 23.64 -2.27
N SER A 176 -0.86 22.41 -2.72
CA SER A 176 -0.40 21.88 -4.01
C SER A 176 -0.93 22.70 -5.19
N GLN A 177 -2.24 23.01 -5.22
CA GLN A 177 -2.85 23.83 -6.27
C GLN A 177 -2.24 25.22 -6.37
N ASN A 178 -1.76 25.77 -5.26
CA ASN A 178 -1.18 27.11 -5.21
C ASN A 178 0.35 27.10 -5.29
N GLY A 179 0.94 26.02 -5.82
CA GLY A 179 2.35 25.96 -6.23
C GLY A 179 3.33 25.70 -5.08
N LYS A 180 2.88 25.25 -3.93
CA LYS A 180 3.79 24.74 -2.90
C LYS A 180 4.22 23.31 -3.25
N ASN A 181 5.47 22.97 -2.99
CA ASN A 181 5.97 21.60 -3.02
C ASN A 181 5.53 20.92 -1.72
N VAL A 182 4.47 20.14 -1.80
CA VAL A 182 3.88 19.50 -0.61
C VAL A 182 4.21 18.02 -0.61
N VAL A 183 4.48 17.46 0.55
CA VAL A 183 4.58 16.02 0.77
C VAL A 183 3.77 15.62 2.01
N LEU A 184 3.15 14.43 1.94
CA LEU A 184 2.52 13.83 3.11
C LEU A 184 3.53 12.97 3.88
N LEU A 185 3.57 13.09 5.19
CA LEU A 185 4.26 12.14 6.07
C LEU A 185 3.34 10.92 6.28
N ARG A 186 3.47 9.93 5.39
CA ARG A 186 2.46 8.88 5.17
C ARG A 186 2.27 7.89 6.31
N ASP A 187 3.29 7.66 7.11
CA ASP A 187 3.26 6.71 8.23
C ASP A 187 2.81 7.35 9.57
N LEU A 188 2.72 8.69 9.64
CA LEU A 188 2.23 9.41 10.81
C LEU A 188 0.92 10.15 10.49
N THR A 189 -0.02 9.38 9.95
CA THR A 189 -1.40 9.79 9.67
C THR A 189 -2.34 8.61 9.84
N ASP A 190 -3.63 8.88 9.91
CA ASP A 190 -4.70 7.87 9.93
C ASP A 190 -5.85 8.33 9.01
N THR A 191 -6.74 7.43 8.69
CA THR A 191 -7.88 7.65 7.80
C THR A 191 -9.18 7.35 8.52
N MET A 192 -10.21 8.19 8.40
CA MET A 192 -11.56 7.82 8.83
C MET A 192 -12.18 6.88 7.81
N TYR A 193 -12.19 5.57 8.12
CA TYR A 193 -12.75 4.54 7.26
C TYR A 193 -13.32 3.38 8.06
N ASN A 194 -14.58 3.06 7.78
CA ASN A 194 -15.26 1.89 8.32
C ASN A 194 -15.12 0.69 7.35
N PRO A 195 -14.50 -0.43 7.77
CA PRO A 195 -14.37 -1.63 6.92
C PRO A 195 -15.68 -2.26 6.43
N LYS A 196 -16.81 -1.90 7.02
CA LYS A 196 -18.14 -2.31 6.56
C LYS A 196 -18.59 -1.57 5.29
N MET A 197 -17.92 -0.45 4.97
CA MET A 197 -18.19 0.35 3.77
C MET A 197 -17.29 -0.10 2.62
N TRP A 198 -17.71 0.23 1.37
CA TRP A 198 -16.89 -0.06 0.21
C TRP A 198 -15.50 0.58 0.35
N PRO A 199 -14.40 -0.10 -0.01
CA PRO A 199 -14.27 -1.38 -0.73
C PRO A 199 -14.25 -2.64 0.16
N HIS A 200 -14.67 -2.59 1.43
CA HIS A 200 -14.75 -3.74 2.36
C HIS A 200 -13.39 -4.40 2.66
N VAL A 201 -12.39 -3.57 2.82
CA VAL A 201 -11.02 -3.97 3.20
C VAL A 201 -10.76 -3.70 4.67
N SER A 202 -9.60 -4.09 5.20
CA SER A 202 -9.22 -3.70 6.57
C SER A 202 -9.10 -2.18 6.70
N HIS A 203 -9.25 -1.65 7.92
CA HIS A 203 -9.03 -0.22 8.19
C HIS A 203 -7.67 0.25 7.66
N PHE A 204 -6.63 -0.51 7.91
CA PHE A 204 -5.27 -0.19 7.51
C PHE A 204 -5.06 -0.25 5.99
N THR A 205 -5.76 -1.16 5.28
CA THR A 205 -5.80 -1.12 3.82
C THR A 205 -6.51 0.13 3.32
N GLY A 206 -7.58 0.56 4.00
CA GLY A 206 -8.23 1.84 3.72
C GLY A 206 -7.26 3.02 3.83
N ASN A 207 -6.41 3.03 4.85
CA ASN A 207 -5.35 4.02 5.00
C ASN A 207 -4.34 3.97 3.84
N ASP A 208 -3.86 2.78 3.49
CA ASP A 208 -2.94 2.60 2.35
C ASP A 208 -3.56 3.07 1.03
N LEU A 209 -4.86 2.85 0.81
CA LEU A 209 -5.57 3.32 -0.39
C LEU A 209 -5.67 4.84 -0.48
N ILE A 210 -5.86 5.52 0.64
CA ILE A 210 -5.85 7.00 0.68
C ILE A 210 -4.43 7.53 0.43
N VAL A 211 -3.40 6.92 1.02
CA VAL A 211 -2.00 7.27 0.74
C VAL A 211 -1.70 7.12 -0.75
N ALA A 212 -2.06 5.99 -1.35
CA ALA A 212 -1.88 5.75 -2.79
C ALA A 212 -2.66 6.75 -3.67
N HIS A 213 -3.86 7.14 -3.26
CA HIS A 213 -4.65 8.18 -3.94
C HIS A 213 -3.93 9.55 -3.90
N ILE A 214 -3.39 9.92 -2.73
CA ILE A 214 -2.62 11.15 -2.55
C ILE A 214 -1.37 11.14 -3.44
N GLU A 215 -0.59 10.05 -3.40
CA GLU A 215 0.64 9.89 -4.21
C GLU A 215 0.38 10.01 -5.71
N ARG A 216 -0.74 9.47 -6.15
CA ARG A 216 -1.09 9.46 -7.57
C ARG A 216 -1.60 10.80 -8.08
N LEU A 217 -2.30 11.59 -7.27
CA LEU A 217 -3.14 12.68 -7.75
C LEU A 217 -2.84 14.04 -7.10
N VAL A 218 -2.26 14.06 -5.91
CA VAL A 218 -2.10 15.29 -5.13
C VAL A 218 -0.64 15.66 -4.93
N CYS A 219 0.15 14.77 -4.30
CA CYS A 219 1.55 15.05 -3.98
C CYS A 219 2.31 13.76 -3.62
N PRO A 220 3.66 13.74 -3.71
CA PRO A 220 4.47 12.64 -3.21
C PRO A 220 4.36 12.50 -1.67
N THR A 221 4.88 11.39 -1.15
CA THR A 221 4.94 11.12 0.29
C THR A 221 6.36 10.84 0.74
N ILE A 222 6.58 11.02 2.04
CA ILE A 222 7.78 10.57 2.76
C ILE A 222 7.33 9.80 4.01
N SER A 223 8.26 9.11 4.65
CA SER A 223 8.01 8.42 5.93
C SER A 223 8.99 8.86 7.01
N SER A 224 8.62 8.63 8.26
CA SER A 224 9.31 9.19 9.43
C SER A 224 10.76 8.72 9.54
N GLU A 225 11.09 7.50 9.13
CA GLU A 225 12.47 6.99 9.15
C GLU A 225 13.42 7.78 8.24
N GLN A 226 12.91 8.44 7.19
CA GLN A 226 13.70 9.31 6.33
C GLN A 226 14.10 10.61 7.03
N LEU A 227 13.41 10.99 8.10
CA LEU A 227 13.67 12.20 8.87
C LEU A 227 14.47 11.92 10.15
N ILE A 228 14.09 10.86 10.88
CA ILE A 228 14.62 10.55 12.22
C ILE A 228 15.31 9.17 12.30
N GLY A 229 15.38 8.44 11.19
CA GLY A 229 15.96 7.09 11.18
C GLY A 229 15.06 6.02 11.82
N GLY A 230 15.62 4.83 12.01
CA GLY A 230 14.88 3.67 12.51
C GLY A 230 14.01 3.02 11.46
N GLN A 231 12.83 2.55 11.84
CA GLN A 231 11.83 1.96 10.94
C GLN A 231 10.62 2.88 10.82
N ALA A 232 9.94 2.85 9.68
CA ALA A 232 8.66 3.52 9.50
C ALA A 232 7.65 3.06 10.56
N PHE A 233 6.78 3.97 11.00
CA PHE A 233 5.75 3.63 11.97
C PHE A 233 4.73 2.65 11.35
N ARG A 234 4.26 1.72 12.19
CA ARG A 234 3.18 0.82 11.87
C ARG A 234 2.27 0.65 13.09
N PHE A 235 0.96 0.73 12.88
CA PHE A 235 -0.02 0.52 13.95
C PHE A 235 0.12 -0.87 14.58
N ALA A 236 0.05 -0.93 15.90
CA ALA A 236 0.20 -2.20 16.65
C ALA A 236 -0.86 -3.24 16.28
N ALA A 237 -2.05 -2.80 15.92
CA ALA A 237 -3.15 -3.66 15.47
C ALA A 237 -3.02 -4.09 14.00
N ASP A 238 -2.16 -3.48 13.19
CA ASP A 238 -1.92 -3.90 11.80
C ASP A 238 -1.02 -5.14 11.77
N LYS A 239 -1.63 -6.31 11.81
CA LYS A 239 -0.97 -7.62 11.75
C LYS A 239 -1.01 -8.25 10.36
N ARG A 240 -1.46 -7.51 9.33
CA ARG A 240 -1.52 -8.05 7.97
C ARG A 240 -0.13 -8.45 7.49
N PRO A 241 0.06 -9.69 7.00
CA PRO A 241 1.30 -10.07 6.33
C PRO A 241 1.55 -9.17 5.11
N HIS A 242 2.81 -8.86 4.83
CA HIS A 242 3.20 -7.99 3.74
C HIS A 242 3.47 -8.79 2.47
N VAL A 243 2.65 -8.59 1.45
CA VAL A 243 2.84 -9.11 0.09
C VAL A 243 3.52 -8.03 -0.74
N VAL A 244 4.71 -8.31 -1.24
CA VAL A 244 5.28 -7.53 -2.35
C VAL A 244 4.91 -8.19 -3.66
N MET A 245 4.15 -7.46 -4.47
CA MET A 245 3.61 -7.90 -5.75
C MET A 245 4.40 -7.27 -6.89
N VAL A 246 5.20 -8.06 -7.60
CA VAL A 246 6.02 -7.59 -8.72
C VAL A 246 5.31 -7.83 -10.04
N VAL A 247 5.07 -6.74 -10.77
CA VAL A 247 4.47 -6.70 -12.11
C VAL A 247 5.54 -6.35 -13.13
N ALA A 248 6.09 -7.36 -13.81
CA ALA A 248 7.24 -7.23 -14.69
C ALA A 248 7.06 -7.95 -16.04
N GLU A 249 5.81 -7.97 -16.54
CA GLU A 249 5.45 -8.51 -17.86
C GLU A 249 4.44 -7.57 -18.56
N LYS A 250 4.26 -7.72 -19.88
CA LYS A 250 3.40 -6.85 -20.70
C LYS A 250 2.37 -7.60 -21.55
N LEU A 251 2.35 -8.95 -21.52
CA LEU A 251 1.51 -9.73 -22.42
C LEU A 251 0.13 -10.02 -21.86
N TYR A 252 -0.01 -10.08 -20.54
CA TYR A 252 -1.18 -10.59 -19.85
C TYR A 252 -1.88 -9.57 -18.98
N ASP A 253 -1.65 -8.27 -19.25
CA ASP A 253 -2.33 -7.15 -18.59
C ASP A 253 -2.28 -7.21 -17.04
N THR A 254 -1.21 -7.82 -16.50
CA THR A 254 -1.06 -7.94 -15.05
C THR A 254 -0.81 -6.59 -14.38
N ALA A 255 -0.40 -5.58 -15.14
CA ALA A 255 -0.31 -4.19 -14.68
C ALA A 255 -1.66 -3.61 -14.23
N ARG A 256 -2.77 -4.15 -14.72
CA ARG A 256 -4.13 -3.79 -14.30
C ARG A 256 -4.74 -4.83 -13.36
N THR A 257 -4.67 -6.11 -13.72
CA THR A 257 -5.38 -7.17 -13.00
C THR A 257 -4.82 -7.46 -11.60
N LEU A 258 -3.50 -7.37 -11.41
CA LEU A 258 -2.87 -7.59 -10.11
C LEU A 258 -3.18 -6.46 -9.10
N PRO A 259 -3.11 -5.16 -9.44
CA PRO A 259 -3.59 -4.11 -8.55
C PRO A 259 -5.08 -4.24 -8.18
N GLU A 260 -5.94 -4.71 -9.09
CA GLU A 260 -7.36 -4.95 -8.79
C GLU A 260 -7.52 -6.00 -7.68
N ILE A 261 -6.82 -7.13 -7.77
CA ILE A 261 -6.88 -8.16 -6.71
C ILE A 261 -6.12 -7.76 -5.45
N ALA A 262 -5.15 -6.88 -5.53
CA ALA A 262 -4.47 -6.31 -4.36
C ALA A 262 -5.46 -5.55 -3.46
N VAL A 263 -6.43 -4.84 -4.05
CA VAL A 263 -7.52 -4.20 -3.31
C VAL A 263 -8.52 -5.26 -2.86
N GLN A 264 -9.05 -6.07 -3.77
CA GLN A 264 -10.00 -7.14 -3.46
C GLN A 264 -9.70 -8.40 -4.29
N PRO A 265 -9.57 -9.58 -3.62
CA PRO A 265 -9.87 -9.82 -2.19
C PRO A 265 -8.72 -9.61 -1.20
N LEU A 266 -7.48 -9.34 -1.67
CA LEU A 266 -6.28 -9.44 -0.84
C LEU A 266 -6.19 -8.37 0.25
N GLY A 267 -6.63 -7.14 -0.02
CA GLY A 267 -6.55 -6.02 0.90
C GLY A 267 -7.36 -6.17 2.20
N LYS A 268 -8.18 -7.23 2.29
CA LYS A 268 -8.84 -7.60 3.55
C LYS A 268 -7.85 -8.19 4.56
N ASP A 269 -6.95 -9.06 4.09
CA ASP A 269 -6.12 -9.89 4.93
C ASP A 269 -4.62 -9.55 4.82
N PHE A 270 -4.22 -8.83 3.77
CA PHE A 270 -2.82 -8.53 3.47
C PHE A 270 -2.56 -7.03 3.33
N ARG A 271 -1.36 -6.61 3.70
CA ARG A 271 -0.75 -5.37 3.23
C ARG A 271 -0.08 -5.69 1.89
N VAL A 272 -0.49 -5.00 0.82
CA VAL A 272 0.05 -5.28 -0.53
C VAL A 272 0.78 -4.04 -1.07
N THR A 273 2.05 -4.21 -1.40
CA THR A 273 2.84 -3.23 -2.16
C THR A 273 2.97 -3.73 -3.59
N VAL A 274 2.46 -2.95 -4.56
CA VAL A 274 2.55 -3.30 -5.99
C VAL A 274 3.70 -2.54 -6.61
N LEU A 275 4.67 -3.27 -7.17
CA LEU A 275 5.84 -2.73 -7.85
C LEU A 275 5.73 -2.99 -9.35
N HIS A 276 5.82 -1.93 -10.13
CA HIS A 276 5.81 -2.01 -11.59
C HIS A 276 7.24 -1.91 -12.12
N ALA A 277 7.63 -2.86 -12.95
CA ALA A 277 8.91 -2.78 -13.66
C ALA A 277 8.86 -1.70 -14.74
N ASP A 278 10.02 -1.10 -14.99
CA ASP A 278 10.20 -0.15 -16.07
C ASP A 278 9.85 -0.77 -17.44
N GLU A 279 9.59 0.09 -18.43
CA GLU A 279 9.05 -0.35 -19.72
C GLU A 279 9.97 -1.27 -20.48
N LYS A 280 11.28 -1.08 -20.43
CA LYS A 280 12.27 -1.93 -21.08
C LYS A 280 12.57 -3.16 -20.25
N GLN A 281 12.87 -4.28 -20.92
CA GLN A 281 13.16 -5.54 -20.24
C GLN A 281 14.41 -5.49 -19.34
N SER A 282 15.37 -4.63 -19.68
CA SER A 282 16.63 -4.45 -18.94
C SER A 282 16.57 -3.34 -17.90
N GLU A 283 15.48 -2.60 -17.84
CA GLU A 283 15.31 -1.59 -16.80
C GLU A 283 14.85 -2.23 -15.49
N GLY A 284 15.07 -1.51 -14.38
CA GLY A 284 14.85 -2.02 -13.05
C GLY A 284 13.39 -2.14 -12.63
N ILE A 285 13.22 -2.48 -11.39
CA ILE A 285 11.93 -2.50 -10.68
C ILE A 285 12.05 -1.52 -9.54
N PRO A 286 11.57 -0.28 -9.70
CA PRO A 286 11.57 0.69 -8.62
C PRO A 286 10.84 0.17 -7.38
N GLY A 287 11.36 0.42 -6.19
CA GLY A 287 10.76 -0.02 -4.93
C GLY A 287 11.10 -1.47 -4.53
N LEU A 288 12.03 -2.14 -5.21
CA LEU A 288 12.35 -3.54 -4.90
C LEU A 288 12.98 -3.73 -3.50
N GLU A 289 13.40 -2.65 -2.84
CA GLU A 289 13.81 -2.62 -1.44
C GLU A 289 12.69 -3.05 -0.47
N PHE A 290 11.42 -2.91 -0.83
CA PHE A 290 10.30 -3.43 -0.03
C PHE A 290 10.34 -4.95 0.19
N LEU A 291 11.13 -5.71 -0.58
CA LEU A 291 11.38 -7.12 -0.32
C LEU A 291 12.05 -7.37 1.03
N GLU A 292 12.79 -6.41 1.57
CA GLU A 292 13.47 -6.55 2.86
C GLU A 292 12.47 -6.73 4.02
N GLU A 293 11.28 -6.10 3.90
CA GLU A 293 10.19 -6.20 4.88
C GLU A 293 9.09 -7.19 4.47
N ALA A 294 9.16 -7.78 3.28
CA ALA A 294 8.11 -8.64 2.77
C ALA A 294 8.04 -9.99 3.48
N ASP A 295 6.82 -10.47 3.69
CA ASP A 295 6.56 -11.84 4.15
C ASP A 295 6.45 -12.82 2.98
N VAL A 296 5.97 -12.36 1.80
CA VAL A 296 5.82 -13.17 0.59
C VAL A 296 6.01 -12.31 -0.67
N LEU A 297 6.64 -12.89 -1.68
CA LEU A 297 6.73 -12.32 -3.03
C LEU A 297 5.67 -12.94 -3.93
N LEU A 298 4.75 -12.10 -4.49
CA LEU A 298 3.94 -12.49 -5.63
C LEU A 298 4.59 -11.98 -6.90
N LEU A 299 4.94 -12.88 -7.81
CA LEU A 299 5.74 -12.57 -9.00
C LEU A 299 4.97 -12.80 -10.29
N SER A 300 4.88 -11.77 -11.12
CA SER A 300 4.52 -11.85 -12.54
C SER A 300 5.60 -11.20 -13.39
N ALA A 301 6.57 -12.00 -13.84
CA ALA A 301 7.72 -11.51 -14.60
C ALA A 301 7.90 -12.26 -15.92
N ARG A 302 8.53 -11.60 -16.91
CA ARG A 302 8.81 -12.24 -18.19
C ARG A 302 10.12 -11.75 -18.81
N ARG A 303 11.09 -12.67 -18.93
CA ARG A 303 12.33 -12.47 -19.68
C ARG A 303 13.13 -11.22 -19.27
N ARG A 304 13.17 -10.91 -17.98
CA ARG A 304 13.87 -9.75 -17.44
C ARG A 304 15.34 -10.08 -17.15
N SER A 305 16.22 -9.15 -17.50
CA SER A 305 17.50 -8.97 -16.83
C SER A 305 17.40 -7.69 -16.00
N LEU A 306 17.83 -7.74 -14.76
CA LEU A 306 17.72 -6.61 -13.83
C LEU A 306 19.10 -6.04 -13.51
N PRO A 307 19.22 -4.78 -13.09
CA PRO A 307 20.42 -4.29 -12.44
C PRO A 307 20.91 -5.30 -11.40
N THR A 308 22.23 -5.51 -11.33
CA THR A 308 22.83 -6.61 -10.55
C THR A 308 22.45 -6.54 -9.07
N ASP A 309 22.37 -5.34 -8.49
CA ASP A 309 21.95 -5.12 -7.11
C ASP A 309 20.49 -5.53 -6.88
N GLN A 310 19.60 -5.23 -7.81
CA GLN A 310 18.20 -5.61 -7.76
C GLN A 310 18.01 -7.13 -7.90
N MET A 311 18.71 -7.78 -8.83
CA MET A 311 18.70 -9.23 -8.93
C MET A 311 19.22 -9.88 -7.64
N GLN A 312 20.24 -9.31 -7.02
CA GLN A 312 20.76 -9.79 -5.75
C GLN A 312 19.75 -9.63 -4.60
N ARG A 313 18.88 -8.58 -4.61
CA ARG A 313 17.79 -8.46 -3.62
C ARG A 313 16.81 -9.62 -3.72
N ILE A 314 16.37 -9.95 -4.94
CA ILE A 314 15.49 -11.10 -5.18
C ILE A 314 16.18 -12.40 -4.73
N ARG A 315 17.45 -12.60 -5.07
CA ARG A 315 18.20 -13.79 -4.65
C ARG A 315 18.32 -13.90 -3.13
N ARG A 316 18.61 -12.79 -2.43
CA ARG A 316 18.66 -12.76 -0.95
C ARG A 316 17.31 -13.09 -0.32
N PHE A 317 16.21 -12.50 -0.85
CA PHE A 317 14.87 -12.80 -0.38
C PHE A 317 14.55 -14.30 -0.45
N ILE A 318 14.88 -14.92 -1.58
CA ILE A 318 14.65 -16.35 -1.81
C ILE A 318 15.58 -17.20 -0.93
N ALA A 319 16.88 -16.91 -0.90
CA ALA A 319 17.87 -17.63 -0.09
C ALA A 319 17.58 -17.54 1.43
N ALA A 320 16.86 -16.52 1.88
CA ALA A 320 16.36 -16.42 3.25
C ALA A 320 15.16 -17.35 3.53
N GLY A 321 14.80 -18.24 2.61
CA GLY A 321 13.68 -19.17 2.75
C GLY A 321 12.31 -18.50 2.64
N LYS A 322 12.23 -17.24 2.20
CA LYS A 322 10.97 -16.52 2.07
C LYS A 322 10.09 -17.13 0.96
N PRO A 323 8.77 -17.20 1.15
CA PRO A 323 7.87 -17.84 0.20
C PRO A 323 7.66 -17.02 -1.07
N VAL A 324 7.37 -17.74 -2.17
CA VAL A 324 7.07 -17.17 -3.49
C VAL A 324 5.74 -17.71 -4.01
N VAL A 325 4.89 -16.82 -4.52
CA VAL A 325 3.73 -17.14 -5.34
C VAL A 325 4.00 -16.61 -6.74
N ALA A 326 4.06 -17.48 -7.75
CA ALA A 326 4.47 -17.08 -9.08
C ALA A 326 3.44 -17.46 -10.14
N LEU A 327 3.29 -16.59 -11.15
CA LEU A 327 2.25 -16.70 -12.17
C LEU A 327 2.86 -16.84 -13.57
N ARG A 328 2.27 -17.71 -14.35
CA ARG A 328 2.39 -17.81 -15.81
C ARG A 328 3.81 -17.62 -16.33
N THR A 329 4.13 -16.46 -16.89
CA THR A 329 5.45 -16.19 -17.50
C THR A 329 6.61 -16.17 -16.51
N SER A 330 6.34 -16.23 -15.22
CA SER A 330 7.38 -16.23 -14.19
C SER A 330 8.28 -17.49 -14.25
N SER A 331 7.79 -18.60 -14.82
CA SER A 331 8.63 -19.77 -15.11
C SER A 331 9.85 -19.42 -15.98
N HIS A 332 9.75 -18.41 -16.82
CA HIS A 332 10.87 -17.86 -17.58
C HIS A 332 11.07 -16.36 -17.30
N GLY A 333 10.79 -15.94 -16.07
CA GLY A 333 10.78 -14.55 -15.65
C GLY A 333 12.12 -13.86 -15.80
N PHE A 334 13.20 -14.55 -15.48
CA PHE A 334 14.57 -14.02 -15.50
C PHE A 334 15.50 -14.76 -16.47
N ALA A 335 14.97 -15.65 -17.29
CA ALA A 335 15.73 -16.38 -18.32
C ALA A 335 15.59 -15.65 -19.68
N LEU A 336 16.65 -15.07 -20.19
CA LEU A 336 16.66 -14.44 -21.52
C LEU A 336 16.49 -15.51 -22.60
N ARG A 337 15.88 -15.14 -23.73
CA ARG A 337 15.75 -16.05 -24.88
C ARG A 337 17.08 -16.26 -25.59
N GLN A 338 17.86 -15.20 -25.73
CA GLN A 338 19.14 -15.17 -26.45
C GLN A 338 20.03 -14.09 -25.84
N GLY A 339 21.35 -14.29 -26.00
CA GLY A 339 22.35 -13.31 -25.58
C GLY A 339 22.63 -13.30 -24.07
N ALA A 340 23.59 -12.48 -23.70
CA ALA A 340 23.92 -12.16 -22.32
C ALA A 340 23.14 -10.94 -21.83
N PRO A 341 22.95 -10.77 -20.52
CA PRO A 341 22.42 -9.53 -19.98
C PRO A 341 23.33 -8.35 -20.32
N PRO A 342 22.80 -7.11 -20.42
CA PRO A 342 23.61 -5.92 -20.57
C PRO A 342 24.65 -5.77 -19.45
N GLU A 343 25.69 -4.97 -19.67
CA GLU A 343 26.65 -4.63 -18.61
C GLU A 343 25.96 -4.06 -17.38
N GLY A 344 26.38 -4.47 -16.21
CA GLY A 344 25.76 -4.07 -14.93
C GLY A 344 24.43 -4.76 -14.61
N HIS A 345 23.98 -5.70 -15.46
CA HIS A 345 22.74 -6.44 -15.27
C HIS A 345 22.99 -7.93 -15.06
N ALA A 346 22.04 -8.62 -14.48
CA ALA A 346 22.04 -10.05 -14.24
C ALA A 346 20.73 -10.70 -14.72
N ALA A 347 20.86 -11.93 -15.22
CA ALA A 347 19.76 -12.85 -15.48
C ALA A 347 19.81 -14.03 -14.49
N TRP A 348 18.78 -14.87 -14.49
CA TRP A 348 18.72 -16.10 -13.69
C TRP A 348 18.06 -17.21 -14.50
N PRO A 349 18.82 -17.84 -15.41
CA PRO A 349 18.30 -18.90 -16.27
C PRO A 349 17.71 -20.09 -15.51
N GLU A 350 18.31 -20.43 -14.36
CA GLU A 350 17.95 -21.57 -13.51
C GLU A 350 16.73 -21.29 -12.63
N PHE A 351 16.15 -20.08 -12.66
CA PHE A 351 15.05 -19.67 -11.81
C PHE A 351 13.85 -20.63 -11.85
N ASP A 352 13.52 -21.17 -13.03
CA ASP A 352 12.40 -22.11 -13.18
C ASP A 352 12.69 -23.41 -12.38
N ALA A 353 13.84 -23.99 -12.54
CA ALA A 353 14.20 -25.23 -11.85
C ALA A 353 14.42 -25.03 -10.35
N GLU A 354 15.13 -23.96 -9.96
CA GLU A 354 15.55 -23.73 -8.57
C GLU A 354 14.45 -23.13 -7.68
N VAL A 355 13.61 -22.26 -8.25
CA VAL A 355 12.64 -21.48 -7.47
C VAL A 355 11.21 -21.89 -7.77
N ILE A 356 10.88 -22.14 -9.04
CA ILE A 356 9.52 -22.53 -9.46
C ILE A 356 9.32 -24.06 -9.30
N GLY A 357 10.37 -24.84 -9.49
CA GLY A 357 10.29 -26.31 -9.51
C GLY A 357 9.65 -26.84 -10.79
N GLY A 358 9.69 -26.06 -11.86
CA GLY A 358 9.15 -26.38 -13.18
C GLY A 358 10.21 -26.69 -14.22
N ASN A 359 9.77 -26.93 -15.44
CA ASN A 359 10.60 -27.16 -16.61
C ASN A 359 9.92 -26.56 -17.86
N TYR A 360 9.74 -25.23 -17.87
CA TYR A 360 9.08 -24.57 -18.99
C TYR A 360 9.92 -24.63 -20.28
N HIS A 361 9.40 -25.29 -21.29
CA HIS A 361 10.04 -25.43 -22.60
C HIS A 361 9.14 -25.06 -23.78
N GLY A 362 8.00 -24.40 -23.52
CA GLY A 362 7.09 -23.93 -24.57
C GLY A 362 5.62 -24.00 -24.14
N HIS A 363 4.75 -23.91 -25.12
CA HIS A 363 3.30 -24.00 -24.92
C HIS A 363 2.64 -24.62 -26.16
N TYR A 364 1.42 -25.13 -25.97
CA TYR A 364 0.56 -25.51 -27.08
C TYR A 364 -0.14 -24.24 -27.59
N THR A 365 -0.31 -24.13 -28.91
CA THR A 365 -1.07 -23.03 -29.51
C THR A 365 -2.55 -23.48 -29.56
N ASP A 366 -3.17 -23.60 -28.38
CA ASP A 366 -4.50 -24.17 -28.23
C ASP A 366 -5.61 -23.09 -28.07
N GLY A 367 -5.25 -21.84 -27.90
CA GLY A 367 -6.21 -20.73 -27.74
C GLY A 367 -7.13 -20.87 -26.53
N GLY A 368 -6.68 -21.59 -25.48
CA GLY A 368 -7.45 -21.84 -24.27
C GLY A 368 -8.49 -22.97 -24.45
N ARG A 369 -8.29 -23.89 -25.37
CA ARG A 369 -9.17 -25.07 -25.56
C ARG A 369 -8.85 -26.23 -24.61
N SER A 370 -7.76 -26.14 -23.87
CA SER A 370 -7.45 -27.12 -22.83
C SER A 370 -8.46 -27.07 -21.68
N SER A 371 -8.61 -28.17 -20.99
CA SER A 371 -9.38 -28.23 -19.74
C SER A 371 -8.45 -28.50 -18.56
N VAL A 372 -8.67 -27.83 -17.44
CA VAL A 372 -7.86 -28.01 -16.23
C VAL A 372 -8.67 -28.76 -15.17
N GLN A 373 -8.05 -29.76 -14.58
CA GLN A 373 -8.62 -30.62 -13.56
C GLN A 373 -7.77 -30.69 -12.32
N VAL A 374 -8.41 -30.94 -11.18
CA VAL A 374 -7.73 -31.24 -9.92
C VAL A 374 -7.19 -32.66 -9.99
N VAL A 375 -5.92 -32.88 -9.63
CA VAL A 375 -5.36 -34.23 -9.53
C VAL A 375 -5.92 -34.95 -8.30
N GLU A 376 -6.08 -36.29 -8.39
CA GLU A 376 -6.73 -37.08 -7.34
C GLU A 376 -6.10 -36.90 -5.97
N SER A 377 -4.76 -36.90 -5.90
CA SER A 377 -3.99 -36.73 -4.66
C SER A 377 -4.18 -35.36 -3.97
N SER A 378 -4.70 -34.37 -4.68
CA SER A 378 -4.79 -32.99 -4.20
C SER A 378 -6.24 -32.52 -3.97
N LYS A 379 -7.24 -33.39 -4.11
CA LYS A 379 -8.66 -33.04 -3.95
C LYS A 379 -9.02 -32.46 -2.57
N THR A 380 -8.28 -32.80 -1.55
CA THR A 380 -8.48 -32.32 -0.16
C THR A 380 -7.60 -31.12 0.18
N SER A 381 -6.82 -30.61 -0.78
CA SER A 381 -5.92 -29.48 -0.53
C SER A 381 -6.71 -28.20 -0.27
N LYS A 382 -6.42 -27.53 0.85
CA LYS A 382 -6.98 -26.21 1.18
C LYS A 382 -6.70 -25.15 0.11
N LEU A 383 -5.58 -25.30 -0.63
CA LEU A 383 -5.23 -24.43 -1.76
C LEU A 383 -6.31 -24.37 -2.84
N LEU A 384 -7.06 -25.48 -3.01
CA LEU A 384 -8.09 -25.60 -4.04
C LEU A 384 -9.50 -25.26 -3.56
N ASN A 385 -9.67 -24.84 -2.32
CA ASN A 385 -10.98 -24.44 -1.80
C ASN A 385 -11.57 -23.28 -2.62
N GLY A 386 -12.73 -23.53 -3.24
CA GLY A 386 -13.42 -22.55 -4.08
C GLY A 386 -12.80 -22.34 -5.47
N PHE A 387 -11.91 -23.24 -5.90
CA PHE A 387 -11.44 -23.28 -7.30
C PHE A 387 -12.48 -23.98 -8.17
N GLU A 388 -13.44 -23.21 -8.66
CA GLU A 388 -14.60 -23.67 -9.44
C GLU A 388 -14.87 -22.71 -10.61
N PRO A 389 -15.59 -23.14 -11.67
CA PRO A 389 -16.12 -24.49 -11.92
C PRO A 389 -15.04 -25.49 -12.38
N LEU A 390 -15.33 -26.78 -12.23
CA LEU A 390 -14.51 -27.87 -12.76
C LEU A 390 -15.26 -28.68 -13.84
N PRO A 391 -14.61 -29.11 -14.95
CA PRO A 391 -13.23 -28.72 -15.32
C PRO A 391 -13.11 -27.22 -15.57
N TYR A 392 -11.97 -26.65 -15.17
CA TYR A 392 -11.71 -25.23 -15.36
C TYR A 392 -11.26 -24.96 -16.80
N SER A 393 -11.81 -23.90 -17.43
CA SER A 393 -11.46 -23.47 -18.79
C SER A 393 -10.47 -22.29 -18.71
N PRO A 394 -9.17 -22.50 -19.02
CA PRO A 394 -8.16 -21.45 -18.93
C PRO A 394 -8.36 -20.39 -20.01
N GLY A 395 -7.97 -19.16 -19.71
CA GLY A 395 -8.04 -18.06 -20.67
C GLY A 395 -6.96 -18.09 -21.75
N GLY A 396 -5.89 -18.83 -21.55
CA GLY A 396 -4.70 -18.86 -22.42
C GLY A 396 -4.16 -20.25 -22.69
N ASP A 397 -3.15 -20.29 -23.54
CA ASP A 397 -2.49 -21.52 -24.00
C ASP A 397 -1.92 -22.36 -22.86
N LEU A 398 -2.01 -23.68 -22.97
CA LEU A 398 -1.44 -24.65 -22.06
C LEU A 398 0.09 -24.65 -22.17
N TYR A 399 0.78 -24.44 -21.05
CA TYR A 399 2.24 -24.50 -21.00
C TYR A 399 2.76 -25.95 -20.94
N LYS A 400 3.90 -26.19 -21.57
CA LYS A 400 4.69 -27.41 -21.46
C LYS A 400 5.67 -27.26 -20.31
N THR A 401 5.37 -27.88 -19.19
CA THR A 401 6.07 -27.67 -17.92
C THR A 401 6.57 -28.97 -17.29
N ALA A 402 6.21 -30.13 -17.86
CA ALA A 402 6.70 -31.43 -17.39
C ALA A 402 8.16 -31.70 -17.84
N PRO A 403 8.96 -32.47 -17.05
CA PRO A 403 8.66 -32.94 -15.71
C PRO A 403 8.81 -31.83 -14.66
N LEU A 404 8.14 -31.95 -13.53
CA LEU A 404 8.37 -31.11 -12.35
C LEU A 404 9.62 -31.61 -11.60
N ALA A 405 10.24 -30.71 -10.85
CA ALA A 405 11.37 -31.01 -9.97
C ALA A 405 10.96 -31.97 -8.82
N GLU A 406 11.92 -32.67 -8.26
CA GLU A 406 11.73 -33.41 -7.01
C GLU A 406 11.33 -32.46 -5.89
N GLY A 407 10.34 -32.84 -5.07
CA GLY A 407 9.75 -31.97 -4.03
C GLY A 407 8.62 -31.07 -4.52
N ALA A 408 8.23 -31.16 -5.79
CA ALA A 408 7.01 -30.51 -6.28
C ALA A 408 5.79 -31.42 -6.09
N GLU A 409 4.69 -30.82 -5.58
CA GLU A 409 3.39 -31.49 -5.41
C GLU A 409 2.39 -30.91 -6.41
N LEU A 410 1.95 -31.73 -7.36
CA LEU A 410 1.02 -31.34 -8.42
C LEU A 410 -0.38 -31.13 -7.85
N LEU A 411 -0.99 -29.99 -8.15
CA LEU A 411 -2.36 -29.62 -7.74
C LEU A 411 -3.37 -29.67 -8.90
N LEU A 412 -2.97 -29.07 -10.01
CA LEU A 412 -3.82 -28.92 -11.20
C LEU A 412 -3.08 -29.43 -12.44
N GLN A 413 -3.82 -30.15 -13.29
CA GLN A 413 -3.33 -30.70 -14.54
C GLN A 413 -4.19 -30.23 -15.70
N GLY A 414 -3.56 -29.82 -16.78
CA GLY A 414 -4.20 -29.41 -18.03
C GLY A 414 -4.25 -30.56 -19.04
N HIS A 415 -5.38 -30.72 -19.69
CA HIS A 415 -5.64 -31.72 -20.71
C HIS A 415 -6.02 -31.04 -22.01
N LEU A 416 -5.35 -31.42 -23.07
CA LEU A 416 -5.67 -31.04 -24.45
C LEU A 416 -5.76 -32.31 -25.28
N GLN A 417 -6.75 -32.32 -26.19
CA GLN A 417 -6.94 -33.49 -27.08
C GLN A 417 -5.65 -33.83 -27.82
N ASP A 418 -5.32 -35.11 -27.91
CA ASP A 418 -4.14 -35.64 -28.59
C ASP A 418 -2.78 -35.18 -28.02
N SER A 419 -2.76 -34.70 -26.78
CA SER A 419 -1.51 -34.32 -26.10
C SER A 419 -1.35 -35.04 -24.76
N LYS A 420 -0.10 -35.07 -24.25
CA LYS A 420 0.15 -35.49 -22.87
C LYS A 420 -0.38 -34.42 -21.91
N PRO A 421 -0.92 -34.83 -20.76
CA PRO A 421 -1.30 -33.87 -19.71
C PRO A 421 -0.11 -33.09 -19.22
N GLU A 422 -0.32 -31.80 -18.92
CA GLU A 422 0.74 -30.91 -18.44
C GLU A 422 0.41 -30.37 -17.04
N PRO A 423 1.39 -30.22 -16.14
CA PRO A 423 1.22 -29.51 -14.89
C PRO A 423 0.75 -28.05 -15.10
N VAL A 424 -0.26 -27.63 -14.34
CA VAL A 424 -0.81 -26.26 -14.43
C VAL A 424 -0.62 -25.48 -13.14
N ALA A 425 -0.73 -26.16 -11.99
CA ALA A 425 -0.41 -25.58 -10.69
C ALA A 425 0.22 -26.61 -9.77
N TRP A 426 1.18 -26.18 -8.98
CA TRP A 426 1.88 -27.02 -8.01
C TRP A 426 2.46 -26.21 -6.86
N THR A 427 2.78 -26.88 -5.76
CA THR A 427 3.66 -26.36 -4.72
C THR A 427 5.05 -26.99 -4.89
N PHE A 428 6.06 -26.26 -4.42
CA PHE A 428 7.45 -26.72 -4.46
C PHE A 428 8.18 -26.37 -3.18
N SER A 429 8.77 -27.39 -2.55
CA SER A 429 9.65 -27.24 -1.40
C SER A 429 11.08 -27.02 -1.89
N ARG A 430 11.59 -25.81 -1.75
CA ARG A 430 12.90 -25.41 -2.25
C ARG A 430 14.04 -25.91 -1.35
N ALA A 431 15.24 -26.03 -1.93
CA ALA A 431 16.45 -26.45 -1.21
C ALA A 431 16.87 -25.47 -0.09
N ASP A 432 16.50 -24.17 -0.20
CA ASP A 432 16.73 -23.14 0.83
C ASP A 432 15.76 -23.24 2.03
N GLY A 433 14.86 -24.22 2.04
CA GLY A 433 13.84 -24.41 3.06
C GLY A 433 12.59 -23.57 2.84
N GLY A 434 12.56 -22.70 1.86
CA GLY A 434 11.40 -21.93 1.46
C GLY A 434 10.40 -22.75 0.64
N LYS A 435 9.25 -22.15 0.35
CA LYS A 435 8.19 -22.79 -0.43
C LYS A 435 7.73 -21.89 -1.56
N THR A 436 7.38 -22.49 -2.67
CA THR A 436 6.83 -21.80 -3.84
C THR A 436 5.48 -22.41 -4.22
N PHE A 437 4.50 -21.57 -4.51
CA PHE A 437 3.34 -21.93 -5.30
C PHE A 437 3.51 -21.36 -6.70
N TYR A 438 3.25 -22.15 -7.71
CA TYR A 438 3.22 -21.68 -9.09
C TYR A 438 1.95 -22.13 -9.81
N THR A 439 1.47 -21.27 -10.72
CA THR A 439 0.45 -21.66 -11.70
C THR A 439 0.75 -21.05 -13.07
N SER A 440 0.58 -21.85 -14.13
CA SER A 440 0.62 -21.37 -15.51
C SER A 440 -0.66 -20.65 -15.96
N LEU A 441 -1.70 -20.60 -15.11
CA LEU A 441 -2.84 -19.70 -15.26
C LEU A 441 -2.41 -18.24 -15.05
N GLY A 442 -3.28 -17.29 -15.37
CA GLY A 442 -3.01 -15.86 -15.23
C GLY A 442 -3.12 -15.07 -16.53
N HIS A 443 -3.84 -15.61 -17.51
CA HIS A 443 -4.34 -14.84 -18.65
C HIS A 443 -5.41 -13.84 -18.16
N PRO A 444 -5.64 -12.67 -18.81
CA PRO A 444 -6.64 -11.68 -18.39
C PRO A 444 -8.06 -12.26 -18.21
N LYS A 445 -8.41 -13.32 -18.96
CA LYS A 445 -9.70 -14.02 -18.79
C LYS A 445 -9.78 -14.82 -17.48
N ASP A 446 -8.64 -15.31 -16.96
CA ASP A 446 -8.61 -16.06 -15.71
C ASP A 446 -8.94 -15.14 -14.53
N PHE A 447 -8.44 -13.91 -14.51
CA PHE A 447 -8.75 -12.92 -13.49
C PHE A 447 -10.24 -12.54 -13.41
N LYS A 448 -11.02 -12.83 -14.46
CA LYS A 448 -12.48 -12.66 -14.46
C LYS A 448 -13.22 -13.83 -13.82
N GLN A 449 -12.53 -14.91 -13.51
CA GLN A 449 -13.11 -16.12 -12.91
C GLN A 449 -12.84 -16.12 -11.40
N PRO A 450 -13.89 -16.09 -10.56
CA PRO A 450 -13.73 -16.04 -9.10
C PRO A 450 -12.86 -17.18 -8.53
N GLY A 451 -12.96 -18.38 -9.13
CA GLY A 451 -12.14 -19.54 -8.74
C GLY A 451 -10.64 -19.29 -8.85
N PHE A 452 -10.19 -18.66 -9.94
CA PHE A 452 -8.78 -18.32 -10.10
C PHE A 452 -8.30 -17.28 -9.08
N VAL A 453 -9.07 -16.23 -8.87
CA VAL A 453 -8.76 -15.20 -7.87
C VAL A 453 -8.70 -15.82 -6.46
N ARG A 454 -9.62 -16.76 -6.17
CA ARG A 454 -9.62 -17.52 -4.92
C ARG A 454 -8.37 -18.39 -4.78
N LEU A 455 -7.95 -19.06 -5.85
CA LEU A 455 -6.71 -19.87 -5.86
C LEU A 455 -5.49 -19.02 -5.47
N LEU A 456 -5.37 -17.81 -6.01
CA LEU A 456 -4.27 -16.92 -5.70
C LEU A 456 -4.31 -16.46 -4.23
N ALA A 457 -5.49 -16.11 -3.73
CA ALA A 457 -5.66 -15.76 -2.32
C ALA A 457 -5.27 -16.92 -1.39
N ASN A 458 -5.75 -18.15 -1.71
CA ASN A 458 -5.39 -19.33 -0.96
C ASN A 458 -3.88 -19.63 -1.01
N ALA A 459 -3.25 -19.40 -2.16
CA ALA A 459 -1.79 -19.57 -2.31
C ALA A 459 -1.00 -18.61 -1.43
N LEU A 460 -1.45 -17.37 -1.30
CA LEU A 460 -0.81 -16.40 -0.40
C LEU A 460 -1.02 -16.77 1.07
N HIS A 461 -2.22 -17.19 1.47
CA HIS A 461 -2.47 -17.68 2.83
C HIS A 461 -1.60 -18.90 3.15
N TRP A 462 -1.56 -19.88 2.24
CA TRP A 462 -0.68 -21.05 2.39
C TRP A 462 0.81 -20.65 2.48
N ALA A 463 1.23 -19.66 1.70
CA ALA A 463 2.62 -19.21 1.68
C ALA A 463 3.09 -18.68 3.05
N ILE A 464 2.22 -17.97 3.78
CA ILE A 464 2.54 -17.37 5.09
C ILE A 464 2.27 -18.29 6.28
N GLU A 465 1.57 -19.44 6.10
CA GLU A 465 1.38 -20.42 7.16
C GLU A 465 2.76 -20.90 7.65
N LYS A 466 3.02 -20.74 8.95
CA LYS A 466 4.21 -21.31 9.60
C LYS A 466 4.13 -22.84 9.54
N LYS A 467 5.27 -23.47 9.25
CA LYS A 467 5.39 -24.94 9.32
C LYS A 467 5.17 -25.42 10.72
#